data_099824a986a45e069a9ef99d4fd78cc2
#
_entry.id   099824a986a45e069a9ef99d4fd78cc2
#
_cell.length_a   1.000
_cell.length_b   1.000
_cell.length_c   1.000
_cell.angle_alpha   90.00
_cell.angle_beta   90.00
_cell.angle_gamma   90.00
#
_symmetry.space_group_name_H-M   'P 1'
#
loop_
_entity.id
_entity.type
_entity.pdbx_description
1 polymer ?
#
loop_
_entity_poly.entity_id
_entity_poly.type
_entity_poly.pdbx_seq_one_letter_code
_entity_poly.pdbx_strand_id
1 'polypeptide(L)'
;MTIFDHLGRKLILSETPKRIVSLVPSQTELLFDLGLKDRLIGVTKFCVHPKNLRKEKVVVGGTKTVHIDKIEDLEPDIILCNKEENTIKMVSELEKIAPVHVSDVSTISDSLQLIKNYGDIFSVKEKALNLVDSIENKIQTFSEEIQHKKWQSCLYLIWKDPYMAAGNDTFINELLKLNKLENKIDENRYPIVTKEQLMKYSPELVLLSSEPFPFKDENIKEIEEMGLKAVLVDGEYFSWYGSRLEKAISYFKRFS
;
A
#
# COMPACT_ATOMS: atom_id res chain seq x y z
N MET A 1 18.04 -5.87 20.14
CA MET A 1 17.39 -4.57 19.92
C MET A 1 15.91 -4.67 20.28
N THR A 2 15.34 -3.65 20.95
CA THR A 2 13.89 -3.59 21.21
C THR A 2 13.29 -2.55 20.27
N ILE A 3 12.24 -2.94 19.55
CA ILE A 3 11.48 -2.06 18.65
C ILE A 3 9.99 -2.16 18.96
N PHE A 4 9.22 -1.19 18.46
CA PHE A 4 7.77 -1.21 18.50
C PHE A 4 7.26 -1.14 17.05
N ASP A 5 6.23 -1.90 16.74
CA ASP A 5 5.56 -1.80 15.45
C ASP A 5 4.46 -0.70 15.46
N HIS A 6 3.76 -0.53 14.34
CA HIS A 6 2.72 0.50 14.24
C HIS A 6 1.47 0.22 15.10
N LEU A 7 1.34 -0.99 15.63
CA LEU A 7 0.27 -1.34 16.59
C LEU A 7 0.72 -1.20 18.06
N GLY A 8 1.93 -0.67 18.31
CA GLY A 8 2.51 -0.54 19.64
C GLY A 8 2.99 -1.86 20.25
N ARG A 9 3.09 -2.93 19.46
CA ARG A 9 3.56 -4.23 19.94
C ARG A 9 5.09 -4.23 20.03
N LYS A 10 5.59 -4.74 21.16
CA LYS A 10 7.03 -4.85 21.41
C LYS A 10 7.61 -6.06 20.70
N LEU A 11 8.64 -5.86 19.90
CA LEU A 11 9.45 -6.91 19.29
C LEU A 11 10.87 -6.86 19.87
N ILE A 12 11.42 -8.04 20.16
CA ILE A 12 12.80 -8.21 20.64
C ILE A 12 13.58 -8.92 19.54
N LEU A 13 14.56 -8.25 18.97
CA LEU A 13 15.46 -8.79 17.97
C LEU A 13 16.84 -8.99 18.61
N SER A 14 17.41 -10.18 18.49
CA SER A 14 18.74 -10.52 19.01
C SER A 14 19.85 -9.77 18.28
N GLU A 15 19.69 -9.63 16.98
CA GLU A 15 20.61 -8.92 16.06
C GLU A 15 19.84 -8.27 14.91
N THR A 16 20.56 -7.57 14.03
CA THR A 16 19.98 -7.02 12.79
C THR A 16 19.50 -8.18 11.88
N PRO A 17 18.21 -8.21 11.49
CA PRO A 17 17.68 -9.32 10.69
C PRO A 17 18.35 -9.46 9.33
N LYS A 18 18.69 -10.69 8.96
CA LYS A 18 19.31 -11.06 7.69
C LYS A 18 18.42 -11.96 6.82
N ARG A 19 17.39 -12.57 7.42
CA ARG A 19 16.46 -13.48 6.76
C ARG A 19 15.04 -12.92 6.92
N ILE A 20 14.56 -12.23 5.89
CA ILE A 20 13.29 -11.47 5.92
C ILE A 20 12.25 -12.21 5.08
N VAL A 21 11.10 -12.50 5.67
CA VAL A 21 9.88 -12.86 4.92
C VAL A 21 8.96 -11.64 4.87
N SER A 22 8.60 -11.20 3.67
CA SER A 22 7.69 -10.06 3.48
C SER A 22 6.37 -10.53 2.89
N LEU A 23 5.28 -10.30 3.62
CA LEU A 23 3.93 -10.70 3.23
C LEU A 23 3.10 -9.56 2.62
N VAL A 24 3.75 -8.43 2.33
CA VAL A 24 3.12 -7.22 1.81
C VAL A 24 3.87 -6.71 0.57
N PRO A 25 3.21 -6.60 -0.59
CA PRO A 25 3.86 -6.21 -1.84
C PRO A 25 4.59 -4.87 -1.80
N SER A 26 3.96 -3.82 -1.26
CA SER A 26 4.56 -2.48 -1.14
C SER A 26 5.79 -2.46 -0.23
N GLN A 27 5.76 -3.22 0.88
CA GLN A 27 6.92 -3.36 1.77
C GLN A 27 8.05 -4.17 1.13
N THR A 28 7.70 -5.16 0.30
CA THR A 28 8.68 -5.93 -0.47
C THR A 28 9.44 -5.02 -1.45
N GLU A 29 8.74 -4.14 -2.15
CA GLU A 29 9.38 -3.13 -3.02
C GLU A 29 10.25 -2.18 -2.20
N LEU A 30 9.75 -1.67 -1.07
CA LEU A 30 10.52 -0.81 -0.17
C LEU A 30 11.83 -1.47 0.28
N LEU A 31 11.80 -2.73 0.71
CA LEU A 31 13.01 -3.45 1.10
C LEU A 31 14.00 -3.59 -0.05
N PHE A 32 13.50 -3.81 -1.27
CA PHE A 32 14.35 -3.86 -2.46
C PHE A 32 15.03 -2.51 -2.71
N ASP A 33 14.28 -1.42 -2.66
CA ASP A 33 14.78 -0.05 -2.91
C ASP A 33 15.75 0.41 -1.79
N LEU A 34 15.59 -0.09 -0.57
CA LEU A 34 16.56 0.08 0.52
C LEU A 34 17.84 -0.77 0.34
N GLY A 35 17.91 -1.60 -0.71
CA GLY A 35 19.07 -2.46 -1.00
C GLY A 35 19.13 -3.74 -0.17
N LEU A 36 17.98 -4.22 0.34
CA LEU A 36 17.88 -5.41 1.19
C LEU A 36 17.47 -6.67 0.41
N LYS A 37 17.56 -6.64 -0.94
CA LYS A 37 17.20 -7.77 -1.81
C LYS A 37 17.76 -9.11 -1.35
N ASP A 38 19.04 -9.13 -0.96
CA ASP A 38 19.71 -10.38 -0.59
C ASP A 38 19.22 -10.95 0.75
N ARG A 39 18.66 -10.10 1.60
CA ARG A 39 18.06 -10.51 2.88
C ARG A 39 16.61 -11.00 2.74
N LEU A 40 15.92 -10.66 1.64
CA LEU A 40 14.60 -11.19 1.32
C LEU A 40 14.71 -12.66 0.94
N ILE A 41 14.07 -13.56 1.69
CA ILE A 41 14.09 -15.00 1.46
C ILE A 41 12.72 -15.55 1.06
N GLY A 42 11.62 -14.91 1.52
CA GLY A 42 10.25 -15.29 1.20
C GLY A 42 9.38 -14.06 0.88
N VAL A 43 8.50 -14.22 -0.11
CA VAL A 43 7.59 -13.16 -0.60
C VAL A 43 6.24 -13.74 -0.97
N THR A 44 5.21 -12.89 -1.14
CA THR A 44 3.91 -13.34 -1.64
C THR A 44 3.88 -13.41 -3.17
N LYS A 45 2.90 -14.14 -3.72
CA LYS A 45 2.64 -14.17 -5.17
C LYS A 45 2.28 -12.80 -5.76
N PHE A 46 1.90 -11.85 -4.91
CA PHE A 46 1.55 -10.48 -5.30
C PHE A 46 2.74 -9.50 -5.27
N CYS A 47 3.92 -9.94 -4.81
CA CYS A 47 5.14 -9.14 -4.87
C CYS A 47 5.67 -9.10 -6.30
N VAL A 48 5.07 -8.26 -7.14
CA VAL A 48 5.36 -8.16 -8.58
C VAL A 48 6.50 -7.20 -8.92
N HIS A 49 6.93 -6.41 -7.97
CA HIS A 49 8.05 -5.47 -8.13
C HIS A 49 9.22 -5.84 -7.21
N PRO A 50 10.46 -5.86 -7.80
CA PRO A 50 10.76 -5.83 -9.23
C PRO A 50 10.30 -7.11 -9.96
N LYS A 51 10.07 -7.04 -11.27
CA LYS A 51 9.45 -8.09 -12.09
C LYS A 51 10.00 -9.50 -11.92
N ASN A 52 11.29 -9.66 -11.63
CA ASN A 52 11.94 -10.97 -11.52
C ASN A 52 12.02 -11.50 -10.06
N LEU A 53 11.62 -10.72 -9.07
CA LEU A 53 11.81 -11.06 -7.66
C LEU A 53 11.21 -12.43 -7.28
N ARG A 54 9.99 -12.72 -7.75
CA ARG A 54 9.28 -14.00 -7.50
C ARG A 54 9.94 -15.24 -8.12
N LYS A 55 10.86 -15.06 -9.08
CA LYS A 55 11.66 -16.16 -9.64
C LYS A 55 12.90 -16.46 -8.81
N GLU A 56 13.36 -15.48 -8.03
CA GLU A 56 14.58 -15.53 -7.22
C GLU A 56 14.30 -15.85 -5.75
N LYS A 57 13.07 -15.62 -5.28
CA LYS A 57 12.66 -15.76 -3.88
C LYS A 57 11.56 -16.80 -3.72
N VAL A 58 11.48 -17.43 -2.56
CA VAL A 58 10.45 -18.43 -2.28
C VAL A 58 9.07 -17.73 -2.20
N VAL A 59 8.11 -18.22 -2.98
CA VAL A 59 6.72 -17.74 -2.91
C VAL A 59 6.01 -18.52 -1.81
N VAL A 60 5.71 -17.83 -0.71
CA VAL A 60 5.10 -18.42 0.50
C VAL A 60 3.57 -18.33 0.55
N GLY A 61 2.91 -17.91 -0.53
CA GLY A 61 1.45 -17.82 -0.64
C GLY A 61 0.96 -16.45 -1.10
N GLY A 62 -0.22 -16.05 -0.63
CA GLY A 62 -0.82 -14.73 -0.87
C GLY A 62 -0.73 -13.82 0.37
N THR A 63 -1.48 -12.69 0.36
CA THR A 63 -1.54 -11.77 1.51
C THR A 63 -2.53 -12.23 2.58
N LYS A 64 -3.62 -12.91 2.21
CA LYS A 64 -4.65 -13.41 3.13
C LYS A 64 -4.48 -14.88 3.49
N THR A 65 -3.65 -15.63 2.76
CA THR A 65 -3.40 -17.06 2.98
C THR A 65 -1.97 -17.38 2.61
N VAL A 66 -1.21 -17.92 3.57
CA VAL A 66 0.20 -18.30 3.42
C VAL A 66 0.40 -19.78 3.74
N HIS A 67 1.49 -20.34 3.27
CA HIS A 67 1.98 -21.67 3.60
C HIS A 67 2.91 -21.56 4.81
N ILE A 68 2.39 -21.83 6.00
CA ILE A 68 3.11 -21.70 7.28
C ILE A 68 4.36 -22.59 7.29
N ASP A 69 4.23 -23.83 6.84
CA ASP A 69 5.32 -24.81 6.68
C ASP A 69 6.51 -24.25 5.87
N LYS A 70 6.21 -23.64 4.72
CA LYS A 70 7.26 -23.01 3.89
C LYS A 70 7.93 -21.83 4.58
N ILE A 71 7.18 -21.06 5.39
CA ILE A 71 7.79 -19.95 6.13
C ILE A 71 8.68 -20.46 7.24
N GLU A 72 8.27 -21.53 7.94
CA GLU A 72 9.05 -22.18 8.97
C GLU A 72 10.35 -22.77 8.41
N ASP A 73 10.29 -23.48 7.27
CA ASP A 73 11.45 -24.03 6.57
C ASP A 73 12.46 -22.94 6.12
N LEU A 74 11.99 -21.71 5.95
CA LEU A 74 12.85 -20.58 5.61
C LEU A 74 13.61 -20.02 6.83
N GLU A 75 13.30 -20.42 8.06
CA GLU A 75 13.93 -19.92 9.29
C GLU A 75 14.14 -18.40 9.28
N PRO A 76 13.08 -17.58 9.18
CA PRO A 76 13.21 -16.13 9.12
C PRO A 76 13.62 -15.53 10.46
N ASP A 77 14.42 -14.45 10.43
CA ASP A 77 14.73 -13.63 11.61
C ASP A 77 13.60 -12.65 11.93
N ILE A 78 12.80 -12.29 10.89
CA ILE A 78 11.66 -11.39 11.01
C ILE A 78 10.66 -11.65 9.88
N ILE A 79 9.37 -11.48 10.20
CA ILE A 79 8.27 -11.54 9.23
C ILE A 79 7.58 -10.17 9.22
N LEU A 80 7.36 -9.62 8.02
CA LEU A 80 6.72 -8.32 7.84
C LEU A 80 5.29 -8.49 7.35
N CYS A 81 4.36 -7.90 8.09
CA CYS A 81 2.92 -7.93 7.87
C CYS A 81 2.35 -6.50 7.84
N ASN A 82 1.10 -6.39 7.40
CA ASN A 82 0.30 -5.18 7.47
C ASN A 82 -1.10 -5.52 8.01
N LYS A 83 -1.67 -4.61 8.77
CA LYS A 83 -2.98 -4.76 9.43
C LYS A 83 -4.13 -4.99 8.44
N GLU A 84 -4.09 -4.37 7.26
CA GLU A 84 -5.12 -4.54 6.23
C GLU A 84 -4.92 -5.80 5.39
N GLU A 85 -3.66 -6.10 5.07
CA GLU A 85 -3.31 -7.20 4.17
C GLU A 85 -3.37 -8.57 4.85
N ASN A 86 -3.00 -8.65 6.13
CA ASN A 86 -2.81 -9.90 6.83
C ASN A 86 -3.83 -10.08 7.96
N THR A 87 -4.34 -11.30 8.13
CA THR A 87 -5.33 -11.57 9.17
C THR A 87 -4.67 -11.71 10.55
N ILE A 88 -5.40 -11.33 11.61
CA ILE A 88 -4.93 -11.48 13.01
C ILE A 88 -4.55 -12.95 13.29
N LYS A 89 -5.37 -13.90 12.83
CA LYS A 89 -5.10 -15.34 12.99
C LYS A 89 -3.78 -15.74 12.36
N MET A 90 -3.51 -15.25 11.15
CA MET A 90 -2.25 -15.53 10.43
C MET A 90 -1.06 -14.94 11.19
N VAL A 91 -1.16 -13.70 11.67
CA VAL A 91 -0.11 -13.06 12.48
C VAL A 91 0.21 -13.90 13.72
N SER A 92 -0.82 -14.36 14.46
CA SER A 92 -0.63 -15.19 15.65
C SER A 92 0.03 -16.55 15.38
N GLU A 93 -0.19 -17.14 14.21
CA GLU A 93 0.52 -18.36 13.81
C GLU A 93 1.99 -18.07 13.44
N LEU A 94 2.24 -16.97 12.74
CA LEU A 94 3.57 -16.55 12.34
C LEU A 94 4.46 -16.14 13.52
N GLU A 95 3.89 -15.59 14.59
CA GLU A 95 4.60 -15.24 15.83
C GLU A 95 5.20 -16.46 16.55
N LYS A 96 4.74 -17.68 16.24
CA LYS A 96 5.34 -18.91 16.76
C LYS A 96 6.66 -19.27 16.06
N ILE A 97 6.90 -18.71 14.86
CA ILE A 97 8.07 -18.97 14.03
C ILE A 97 9.16 -17.91 14.27
N ALA A 98 8.78 -16.63 14.18
CA ALA A 98 9.73 -15.51 14.29
C ALA A 98 9.02 -14.23 14.76
N PRO A 99 9.76 -13.18 15.18
CA PRO A 99 9.20 -11.87 15.43
C PRO A 99 8.42 -11.36 14.21
N VAL A 100 7.17 -10.88 14.44
CA VAL A 100 6.29 -10.37 13.39
C VAL A 100 6.10 -8.86 13.59
N HIS A 101 6.59 -8.06 12.64
CA HIS A 101 6.32 -6.62 12.57
C HIS A 101 5.05 -6.37 11.77
N VAL A 102 4.05 -5.71 12.38
CA VAL A 102 2.81 -5.32 11.69
C VAL A 102 2.78 -3.82 11.48
N SER A 103 2.76 -3.41 10.22
CA SER A 103 2.53 -2.01 9.87
C SER A 103 1.05 -1.68 9.84
N ASP A 104 0.71 -0.42 10.13
CA ASP A 104 -0.59 0.21 9.92
C ASP A 104 -0.31 1.56 9.27
N VAL A 105 -0.70 1.74 8.01
CA VAL A 105 -0.32 2.91 7.20
C VAL A 105 -1.57 3.44 6.52
N SER A 106 -2.04 4.58 6.98
CA SER A 106 -3.19 5.30 6.41
C SER A 106 -2.85 6.70 5.92
N THR A 107 -1.67 7.22 6.31
CA THR A 107 -1.21 8.56 5.92
C THR A 107 0.18 8.53 5.29
N ILE A 108 0.54 9.62 4.59
CA ILE A 108 1.92 9.82 4.10
C ILE A 108 2.90 9.81 5.28
N SER A 109 2.55 10.44 6.40
CA SER A 109 3.39 10.45 7.61
C SER A 109 3.68 9.03 8.12
N ASP A 110 2.66 8.16 8.18
CA ASP A 110 2.86 6.75 8.57
C ASP A 110 3.80 6.01 7.62
N SER A 111 3.67 6.29 6.31
CA SER A 111 4.53 5.71 5.29
C SER A 111 6.00 6.13 5.47
N LEU A 112 6.25 7.42 5.70
CA LEU A 112 7.59 7.95 5.94
C LEU A 112 8.18 7.41 7.26
N GLN A 113 7.34 7.27 8.28
CA GLN A 113 7.76 6.66 9.54
C GLN A 113 8.12 5.18 9.38
N LEU A 114 7.37 4.43 8.57
CA LEU A 114 7.70 3.03 8.25
C LEU A 114 9.07 2.91 7.56
N ILE A 115 9.38 3.82 6.61
CA ILE A 115 10.69 3.84 5.95
C ILE A 115 11.80 4.08 6.98
N LYS A 116 11.64 5.05 7.89
CA LYS A 116 12.59 5.34 8.98
C LYS A 116 12.77 4.13 9.90
N ASN A 117 11.67 3.49 10.30
CA ASN A 117 11.68 2.29 11.14
C ASN A 117 12.45 1.15 10.48
N TYR A 118 12.25 0.93 9.18
CA TYR A 118 13.02 -0.09 8.43
C TYR A 118 14.50 0.29 8.30
N GLY A 119 14.81 1.58 8.20
CA GLY A 119 16.18 2.08 8.28
C GLY A 119 16.89 1.65 9.57
N ASP A 120 16.21 1.77 10.70
CA ASP A 120 16.75 1.40 12.02
C ASP A 120 16.77 -0.12 12.21
N ILE A 121 15.67 -0.84 11.92
CA ILE A 121 15.55 -2.31 12.05
C ILE A 121 16.64 -3.04 11.26
N PHE A 122 16.87 -2.62 10.03
CA PHE A 122 17.77 -3.31 9.10
C PHE A 122 19.16 -2.67 8.99
N SER A 123 19.46 -1.66 9.82
CA SER A 123 20.73 -0.93 9.82
C SER A 123 21.11 -0.33 8.46
N VAL A 124 20.11 0.29 7.81
CA VAL A 124 20.24 1.01 6.52
C VAL A 124 19.72 2.45 6.62
N LYS A 125 19.95 3.08 7.77
CA LYS A 125 19.40 4.40 8.14
C LYS A 125 19.65 5.49 7.12
N GLU A 126 20.88 5.59 6.61
CA GLU A 126 21.23 6.61 5.60
C GLU A 126 20.38 6.47 4.34
N LYS A 127 20.23 5.26 3.80
CA LYS A 127 19.37 5.02 2.62
C LYS A 127 17.92 5.35 2.90
N ALA A 128 17.42 5.00 4.08
CA ALA A 128 16.05 5.28 4.48
C ALA A 128 15.80 6.80 4.59
N LEU A 129 16.71 7.55 5.19
CA LEU A 129 16.59 9.00 5.29
C LEU A 129 16.66 9.67 3.92
N ASN A 130 17.59 9.28 3.06
CA ASN A 130 17.68 9.80 1.69
C ASN A 130 16.40 9.56 0.89
N LEU A 131 15.78 8.38 1.06
CA LEU A 131 14.48 8.07 0.43
C LEU A 131 13.35 8.95 1.00
N VAL A 132 13.30 9.14 2.32
CA VAL A 132 12.33 10.02 2.97
C VAL A 132 12.46 11.45 2.44
N ASP A 133 13.66 12.00 2.45
CA ASP A 133 13.92 13.37 1.98
C ASP A 133 13.53 13.54 0.51
N SER A 134 13.82 12.53 -0.33
CA SER A 134 13.42 12.53 -1.74
C SER A 134 11.89 12.55 -1.90
N ILE A 135 11.17 11.73 -1.13
CA ILE A 135 9.70 11.69 -1.17
C ILE A 135 9.10 13.01 -0.68
N GLU A 136 9.58 13.54 0.47
CA GLU A 136 9.09 14.81 1.03
C GLU A 136 9.28 15.97 0.05
N ASN A 137 10.46 16.09 -0.57
CA ASN A 137 10.74 17.12 -1.57
C ASN A 137 9.82 17.00 -2.80
N LYS A 138 9.57 15.78 -3.28
CA LYS A 138 8.66 15.56 -4.42
C LYS A 138 7.22 15.92 -4.07
N ILE A 139 6.75 15.57 -2.86
CA ILE A 139 5.41 15.91 -2.39
C ILE A 139 5.26 17.42 -2.27
N GLN A 140 6.25 18.11 -1.69
CA GLN A 140 6.24 19.57 -1.58
C GLN A 140 6.16 20.22 -2.96
N THR A 141 7.06 19.86 -3.87
CA THR A 141 7.08 20.39 -5.25
C THR A 141 5.74 20.15 -5.95
N PHE A 142 5.19 18.93 -5.86
CA PHE A 142 3.90 18.61 -6.45
C PHE A 142 2.76 19.44 -5.85
N SER A 143 2.75 19.61 -4.53
CA SER A 143 1.73 20.41 -3.83
C SER A 143 1.76 21.88 -4.26
N GLU A 144 2.95 22.44 -4.49
CA GLU A 144 3.16 23.79 -5.00
C GLU A 144 2.66 23.90 -6.46
N GLU A 145 2.97 22.92 -7.30
CA GLU A 145 2.52 22.89 -8.72
C GLU A 145 0.99 22.91 -8.83
N ILE A 146 0.30 22.17 -7.95
CA ILE A 146 -1.17 22.06 -7.99
C ILE A 146 -1.90 23.00 -7.00
N GLN A 147 -1.21 23.94 -6.36
CA GLN A 147 -1.81 24.79 -5.32
C GLN A 147 -3.06 25.53 -5.79
N HIS A 148 -3.08 25.95 -7.06
CA HIS A 148 -4.20 26.69 -7.68
C HIS A 148 -5.28 25.78 -8.32
N LYS A 149 -5.05 24.45 -8.34
CA LYS A 149 -6.04 23.50 -8.84
C LYS A 149 -7.28 23.53 -7.92
N LYS A 150 -8.46 23.60 -8.51
CA LYS A 150 -9.72 23.49 -7.78
C LYS A 150 -9.91 22.05 -7.27
N TRP A 151 -10.51 21.93 -6.10
CA TRP A 151 -10.97 20.64 -5.61
C TRP A 151 -12.03 20.08 -6.55
N GLN A 152 -11.94 18.77 -6.82
CA GLN A 152 -12.90 18.04 -7.62
C GLN A 152 -13.46 16.89 -6.78
N SER A 153 -14.77 16.77 -6.73
CA SER A 153 -15.41 15.68 -6.01
C SER A 153 -15.19 14.34 -6.71
N CYS A 154 -14.90 13.29 -5.94
CA CYS A 154 -14.63 11.99 -6.53
C CYS A 154 -15.17 10.82 -5.70
N LEU A 155 -15.22 9.66 -6.34
CA LEU A 155 -15.29 8.33 -5.73
C LEU A 155 -14.15 7.48 -6.27
N TYR A 156 -13.58 6.63 -5.42
CA TYR A 156 -12.52 5.69 -5.81
C TYR A 156 -13.01 4.26 -5.60
N LEU A 157 -13.24 3.51 -6.68
CA LEU A 157 -13.74 2.14 -6.63
C LEU A 157 -12.59 1.14 -6.72
N ILE A 158 -12.57 0.18 -5.78
CA ILE A 158 -11.55 -0.86 -5.67
C ILE A 158 -12.08 -2.25 -6.05
N TRP A 159 -13.41 -2.44 -6.08
CA TRP A 159 -14.05 -3.72 -6.35
C TRP A 159 -15.39 -3.54 -7.02
N LYS A 160 -15.82 -4.58 -7.75
CA LYS A 160 -17.12 -4.69 -8.40
C LYS A 160 -17.81 -5.99 -8.00
N ASP A 161 -19.13 -5.97 -7.96
CA ASP A 161 -20.02 -7.08 -7.62
C ASP A 161 -19.81 -7.66 -6.20
N PRO A 162 -20.16 -6.88 -5.14
CA PRO A 162 -20.72 -5.51 -5.15
C PRO A 162 -19.63 -4.44 -5.36
N TYR A 163 -19.99 -3.22 -5.76
CA TYR A 163 -19.04 -2.11 -5.74
C TYR A 163 -18.56 -1.86 -4.31
N MET A 164 -17.24 -1.67 -4.17
CA MET A 164 -16.63 -1.23 -2.91
C MET A 164 -15.79 0.02 -3.22
N ALA A 165 -15.93 1.03 -2.39
CA ALA A 165 -15.20 2.29 -2.52
C ALA A 165 -14.14 2.43 -1.42
N ALA A 166 -13.06 3.15 -1.71
CA ALA A 166 -12.16 3.60 -0.67
C ALA A 166 -12.80 4.75 0.10
N GLY A 167 -12.93 4.62 1.41
CA GLY A 167 -13.47 5.63 2.32
C GLY A 167 -12.37 6.31 3.15
N ASN A 168 -12.79 6.95 4.24
CA ASN A 168 -11.88 7.56 5.19
C ASN A 168 -10.95 6.52 5.81
N ASP A 169 -9.89 6.98 6.51
CA ASP A 169 -8.84 6.19 7.16
C ASP A 169 -8.14 5.17 6.23
N THR A 170 -8.11 5.44 4.93
CA THR A 170 -7.34 4.66 3.95
C THR A 170 -6.20 5.49 3.36
N PHE A 171 -5.10 4.83 3.00
CA PHE A 171 -3.99 5.47 2.32
C PHE A 171 -4.41 6.05 0.95
N ILE A 172 -5.39 5.39 0.29
CA ILE A 172 -6.01 5.90 -0.95
C ILE A 172 -6.62 7.27 -0.72
N ASN A 173 -7.41 7.46 0.35
CA ASN A 173 -8.04 8.73 0.66
C ASN A 173 -7.02 9.85 0.92
N GLU A 174 -5.90 9.53 1.56
CA GLU A 174 -4.79 10.45 1.76
C GLU A 174 -4.21 10.93 0.41
N LEU A 175 -4.00 10.00 -0.54
CA LEU A 175 -3.48 10.34 -1.86
C LEU A 175 -4.51 11.04 -2.75
N LEU A 176 -5.80 10.77 -2.58
CA LEU A 176 -6.86 11.58 -3.22
C LEU A 176 -6.76 13.04 -2.77
N LYS A 177 -6.65 13.30 -1.46
CA LYS A 177 -6.49 14.66 -0.92
C LYS A 177 -5.24 15.35 -1.47
N LEU A 178 -4.11 14.63 -1.54
CA LEU A 178 -2.88 15.15 -2.13
C LEU A 178 -3.10 15.63 -3.59
N ASN A 179 -4.00 15.00 -4.33
CA ASN A 179 -4.35 15.33 -5.71
C ASN A 179 -5.47 16.39 -5.86
N LYS A 180 -5.91 17.04 -4.77
CA LYS A 180 -7.07 17.92 -4.74
C LYS A 180 -8.37 17.21 -5.17
N LEU A 181 -8.51 15.93 -4.82
CA LEU A 181 -9.70 15.13 -5.03
C LEU A 181 -10.44 14.98 -3.69
N GLU A 182 -11.68 15.46 -3.63
CA GLU A 182 -12.56 15.37 -2.47
C GLU A 182 -13.36 14.08 -2.54
N ASN A 183 -13.01 13.11 -1.70
CA ASN A 183 -13.74 11.86 -1.63
C ASN A 183 -15.15 12.07 -1.07
N LYS A 184 -16.18 11.56 -1.76
CA LYS A 184 -17.57 11.65 -1.32
C LYS A 184 -18.01 10.50 -0.40
N ILE A 185 -17.11 9.58 -0.08
CA ILE A 185 -17.34 8.50 0.89
C ILE A 185 -16.91 8.97 2.27
N ASP A 186 -17.85 9.14 3.18
CA ASP A 186 -17.61 9.54 4.58
C ASP A 186 -17.37 8.35 5.50
N GLU A 187 -17.74 7.14 5.07
CA GLU A 187 -17.54 5.92 5.82
C GLU A 187 -16.05 5.53 5.85
N ASN A 188 -15.67 4.84 6.91
CA ASN A 188 -14.31 4.35 7.08
C ASN A 188 -14.04 3.08 6.24
N ARG A 189 -12.80 2.85 5.89
CA ARG A 189 -12.28 1.65 5.24
C ARG A 189 -12.82 1.49 3.80
N TYR A 190 -13.49 0.38 3.53
CA TYR A 190 -13.91 0.02 2.18
C TYR A 190 -15.40 -0.36 2.17
N PRO A 191 -16.32 0.61 2.30
CA PRO A 191 -17.76 0.34 2.31
C PRO A 191 -18.22 -0.21 0.95
N ILE A 192 -19.30 -1.03 1.04
CA ILE A 192 -20.07 -1.43 -0.13
C ILE A 192 -20.94 -0.24 -0.56
N VAL A 193 -20.99 0.02 -1.86
CA VAL A 193 -21.76 1.13 -2.46
C VAL A 193 -22.65 0.57 -3.54
N THR A 194 -23.96 0.87 -3.49
CA THR A 194 -24.90 0.48 -4.55
C THR A 194 -24.85 1.44 -5.74
N LYS A 195 -25.41 1.03 -6.88
CA LYS A 195 -25.52 1.93 -8.08
C LYS A 195 -26.34 3.17 -7.78
N GLU A 196 -27.41 3.04 -6.99
CA GLU A 196 -28.24 4.16 -6.55
C GLU A 196 -27.46 5.14 -5.67
N GLN A 197 -26.59 4.63 -4.79
CA GLN A 197 -25.71 5.46 -3.96
C GLN A 197 -24.67 6.18 -4.82
N LEU A 198 -24.04 5.50 -5.79
CA LEU A 198 -23.10 6.14 -6.73
C LEU A 198 -23.76 7.33 -7.43
N MET A 199 -24.97 7.14 -7.97
CA MET A 199 -25.74 8.22 -8.62
C MET A 199 -26.12 9.34 -7.63
N LYS A 200 -26.49 8.99 -6.40
CA LYS A 200 -26.86 9.96 -5.35
C LYS A 200 -25.67 10.83 -4.92
N TYR A 201 -24.46 10.25 -4.79
CA TYR A 201 -23.25 11.00 -4.49
C TYR A 201 -22.90 11.99 -5.60
N SER A 202 -23.28 11.67 -6.84
CA SER A 202 -23.08 12.51 -8.03
C SER A 202 -21.67 13.14 -8.08
N PRO A 203 -20.59 12.34 -8.00
CA PRO A 203 -19.23 12.86 -8.03
C PRO A 203 -18.91 13.40 -9.42
N GLU A 204 -18.02 14.40 -9.48
CA GLU A 204 -17.49 14.90 -10.76
C GLU A 204 -16.61 13.87 -11.47
N LEU A 205 -16.04 12.91 -10.71
CA LEU A 205 -15.15 11.88 -11.24
C LEU A 205 -15.24 10.58 -10.43
N VAL A 206 -15.37 9.44 -11.13
CA VAL A 206 -15.22 8.10 -10.55
C VAL A 206 -13.88 7.53 -11.03
N LEU A 207 -12.99 7.24 -10.09
CA LEU A 207 -11.72 6.57 -10.35
C LEU A 207 -11.92 5.06 -10.21
N LEU A 208 -11.57 4.31 -11.25
CA LEU A 208 -11.67 2.86 -11.31
C LEU A 208 -10.27 2.27 -11.18
N SER A 209 -10.00 1.59 -10.08
CA SER A 209 -8.67 1.05 -9.77
C SER A 209 -8.33 -0.17 -10.61
N SER A 210 -7.06 -0.30 -11.04
CA SER A 210 -6.58 -1.51 -11.70
C SER A 210 -6.41 -2.70 -10.75
N GLU A 211 -6.51 -2.48 -9.43
CA GLU A 211 -6.39 -3.50 -8.39
C GLU A 211 -7.21 -3.13 -7.12
N PRO A 212 -7.56 -4.09 -6.28
CA PRO A 212 -7.45 -5.55 -6.45
C PRO A 212 -8.41 -6.11 -7.52
N PHE A 213 -9.52 -5.41 -7.85
CA PHE A 213 -10.36 -5.73 -9.00
C PHE A 213 -9.79 -5.06 -10.25
N PRO A 214 -9.52 -5.81 -11.32
CA PRO A 214 -8.92 -5.25 -12.53
C PRO A 214 -9.98 -4.56 -13.40
N PHE A 215 -10.41 -3.36 -13.02
CA PHE A 215 -11.31 -2.56 -13.84
C PHE A 215 -10.73 -2.32 -15.25
N LYS A 216 -11.61 -2.26 -16.25
CA LYS A 216 -11.29 -2.11 -17.68
C LYS A 216 -12.20 -1.09 -18.34
N ASP A 217 -11.94 -0.80 -19.62
CA ASP A 217 -12.72 0.16 -20.44
C ASP A 217 -14.22 -0.15 -20.47
N GLU A 218 -14.62 -1.42 -20.41
CA GLU A 218 -16.03 -1.83 -20.32
C GLU A 218 -16.69 -1.30 -19.03
N ASN A 219 -15.94 -1.19 -17.95
CA ASN A 219 -16.45 -0.67 -16.68
C ASN A 219 -16.56 0.86 -16.69
N ILE A 220 -15.73 1.57 -17.47
CA ILE A 220 -15.92 3.00 -17.71
C ILE A 220 -17.30 3.24 -18.33
N LYS A 221 -17.63 2.51 -19.40
CA LYS A 221 -18.93 2.64 -20.10
C LYS A 221 -20.11 2.38 -19.16
N GLU A 222 -20.00 1.36 -18.29
CA GLU A 222 -21.04 1.05 -17.31
C GLU A 222 -21.31 2.22 -16.34
N ILE A 223 -20.24 2.89 -15.89
CA ILE A 223 -20.39 4.08 -15.02
C ILE A 223 -20.91 5.29 -15.82
N GLU A 224 -20.48 5.45 -17.07
CA GLU A 224 -20.95 6.52 -17.96
C GLU A 224 -22.45 6.38 -18.32
N GLU A 225 -22.97 5.16 -18.44
CA GLU A 225 -24.39 4.87 -18.62
C GLU A 225 -25.24 5.31 -17.41
N MET A 226 -24.63 5.45 -16.22
CA MET A 226 -25.28 6.03 -15.03
C MET A 226 -25.23 7.57 -15.03
N GLY A 227 -24.65 8.21 -16.06
CA GLY A 227 -24.48 9.66 -16.15
C GLY A 227 -23.29 10.22 -15.38
N LEU A 228 -22.35 9.37 -14.97
CA LEU A 228 -21.14 9.72 -14.21
C LEU A 228 -19.90 9.64 -15.10
N LYS A 229 -18.95 10.55 -14.89
CA LYS A 229 -17.65 10.49 -15.57
C LYS A 229 -16.74 9.50 -14.87
N ALA A 230 -16.08 8.60 -15.62
CA ALA A 230 -15.16 7.63 -15.05
C ALA A 230 -13.79 7.63 -15.75
N VAL A 231 -12.75 7.19 -15.03
CA VAL A 231 -11.40 7.03 -15.54
C VAL A 231 -10.72 5.83 -14.88
N LEU A 232 -9.96 5.07 -15.66
CA LEU A 232 -9.08 4.04 -15.10
C LEU A 232 -7.83 4.68 -14.49
N VAL A 233 -7.46 4.18 -13.32
CA VAL A 233 -6.22 4.58 -12.64
C VAL A 233 -5.41 3.35 -12.26
N ASP A 234 -4.10 3.52 -12.25
CA ASP A 234 -3.20 2.49 -11.74
C ASP A 234 -3.30 2.45 -10.21
N GLY A 235 -3.92 1.38 -9.71
CA GLY A 235 -4.20 1.20 -8.28
C GLY A 235 -2.96 1.17 -7.42
N GLU A 236 -1.85 0.63 -7.92
CA GLU A 236 -0.59 0.57 -7.16
C GLU A 236 -0.09 1.97 -6.77
N TYR A 237 -0.30 2.99 -7.60
CA TYR A 237 0.11 4.36 -7.28
C TYR A 237 -0.79 5.06 -6.26
N PHE A 238 -1.98 4.55 -6.00
CA PHE A 238 -2.88 5.08 -4.98
C PHE A 238 -2.89 4.26 -3.68
N SER A 239 -2.51 2.98 -3.75
CA SER A 239 -2.62 2.05 -2.61
C SER A 239 -1.27 1.65 -2.00
N TRP A 240 -0.17 1.66 -2.77
CA TRP A 240 1.13 1.23 -2.29
C TRP A 240 1.90 2.38 -1.64
N TYR A 241 2.16 2.23 -0.35
CA TYR A 241 2.99 3.12 0.44
C TYR A 241 4.48 2.73 0.37
N GLY A 242 5.35 3.49 1.03
CA GLY A 242 6.80 3.28 1.00
C GLY A 242 7.46 3.93 -0.22
N SER A 243 8.43 3.26 -0.82
CA SER A 243 9.21 3.80 -1.94
C SER A 243 8.40 4.08 -3.20
N ARG A 244 7.25 3.40 -3.38
CA ARG A 244 6.33 3.64 -4.49
C ARG A 244 5.86 5.10 -4.58
N LEU A 245 5.80 5.83 -3.45
CA LEU A 245 5.42 7.24 -3.43
C LEU A 245 6.25 8.11 -4.36
N GLU A 246 7.54 7.86 -4.52
CA GLU A 246 8.36 8.61 -5.48
C GLU A 246 7.83 8.53 -6.93
N LYS A 247 7.39 7.35 -7.33
CA LYS A 247 6.85 7.07 -8.67
C LYS A 247 5.39 7.57 -8.77
N ALA A 248 4.64 7.45 -7.68
CA ALA A 248 3.25 7.90 -7.60
C ALA A 248 3.13 9.41 -7.85
N ILE A 249 3.99 10.24 -7.26
CA ILE A 249 3.99 11.69 -7.51
C ILE A 249 4.20 11.99 -8.99
N SER A 250 5.12 11.28 -9.65
CA SER A 250 5.34 11.44 -11.10
C SER A 250 4.13 11.01 -11.94
N TYR A 251 3.40 9.98 -11.48
CA TYR A 251 2.17 9.53 -12.11
C TYR A 251 1.04 10.56 -11.93
N PHE A 252 0.91 11.15 -10.73
CA PHE A 252 -0.12 12.14 -10.42
C PHE A 252 -0.02 13.42 -11.26
N LYS A 253 1.18 13.82 -11.66
CA LYS A 253 1.39 14.96 -12.58
C LYS A 253 0.65 14.81 -13.92
N ARG A 254 0.20 13.60 -14.29
CA ARG A 254 -0.60 13.37 -15.51
C ARG A 254 -2.07 13.72 -15.34
N PHE A 255 -2.53 13.93 -14.10
CA PHE A 255 -3.91 14.31 -13.76
C PHE A 255 -4.03 15.77 -13.33
N SER A 256 -2.92 16.50 -13.26
CA SER A 256 -2.86 17.92 -12.83
C SER A 256 -3.09 18.88 -13.99
#